data_060e7439c030e3a0c1b771502c51cc73
#
_entry.id   060e7439c030e3a0c1b771502c51cc73
#
_cell.length_a   1.000
_cell.length_b   1.000
_cell.length_c   1.000
_cell.angle_alpha   90.00
_cell.angle_beta   90.00
_cell.angle_gamma   90.00
#
_symmetry.space_group_name_H-M   'P 1'
#
loop_
_entity.id
_entity.type
_entity.pdbx_description
1 polymer ?
#
loop_
_entity_poly.entity_id
_entity_poly.type
_entity_poly.pdbx_seq_one_letter_code
_entity_poly.pdbx_strand_id
1 'polypeptide(L)'
;MPTLLQINVTANWGSTGKIAEAIGQSAMKRGWNSYIAYGRKMTTSKSNLVKVGSKMDNYIHFAYNYLLDMEGRSSDRATKALVRRITEIKPDVVQLHNIHDHFLNYAILFEYLNQTEIQVVWTFHDCWAFTGHCAHFSAAKCDRWKSGCGDCPQLKAYPKTYG
;
A
#
# COMPACT_ATOMS: atom_id res chain seq x y z
N MET A 1 14.48 -19.99 -7.78
CA MET A 1 13.01 -19.90 -7.83
C MET A 1 12.68 -18.42 -7.85
N PRO A 2 11.86 -17.95 -8.79
CA PRO A 2 11.48 -16.55 -8.81
C PRO A 2 10.66 -16.19 -7.56
N THR A 3 10.71 -14.93 -7.17
CA THR A 3 10.11 -14.45 -5.92
C THR A 3 9.18 -13.27 -6.19
N LEU A 4 7.93 -13.41 -5.76
CA LEU A 4 6.92 -12.37 -5.75
C LEU A 4 6.80 -11.78 -4.35
N LEU A 5 6.94 -10.46 -4.23
CA LEU A 5 6.58 -9.71 -3.03
C LEU A 5 5.38 -8.82 -3.34
N GLN A 6 4.28 -9.03 -2.64
CA GLN A 6 3.11 -8.18 -2.70
C GLN A 6 3.10 -7.20 -1.53
N ILE A 7 2.72 -5.94 -1.76
CA ILE A 7 2.58 -4.92 -0.72
C ILE A 7 1.12 -4.47 -0.68
N ASN A 8 0.45 -4.71 0.43
CA ASN A 8 -0.97 -4.38 0.62
C ASN A 8 -1.23 -3.96 2.07
N VAL A 9 -2.25 -3.18 2.31
CA VAL A 9 -2.66 -2.78 3.67
C VAL A 9 -3.02 -3.97 4.56
N THR A 10 -3.52 -5.07 3.99
CA THR A 10 -3.92 -6.29 4.70
C THR A 10 -3.38 -7.56 4.04
N ALA A 11 -3.26 -8.66 4.79
CA ALA A 11 -2.92 -9.97 4.27
C ALA A 11 -4.04 -10.98 4.55
N ASN A 12 -4.57 -11.59 3.49
CA ASN A 12 -5.71 -12.54 3.52
C ASN A 12 -6.90 -12.05 4.36
N TRP A 13 -7.10 -10.73 4.44
CA TRP A 13 -8.22 -10.11 5.14
C TRP A 13 -8.85 -9.02 4.28
N GLY A 14 -10.18 -8.92 4.30
CA GLY A 14 -10.92 -8.00 3.41
C GLY A 14 -10.81 -8.41 1.93
N SER A 15 -11.26 -7.55 1.01
CA SER A 15 -11.26 -7.84 -0.44
C SER A 15 -9.85 -7.89 -1.01
N THR A 16 -9.08 -6.81 -0.86
CA THR A 16 -7.74 -6.68 -1.46
C THR A 16 -6.73 -7.67 -0.87
N GLY A 17 -6.82 -7.94 0.46
CA GLY A 17 -5.98 -8.94 1.09
C GLY A 17 -6.25 -10.36 0.62
N LYS A 18 -7.51 -10.72 0.33
CA LYS A 18 -7.88 -12.01 -0.26
C LYS A 18 -7.40 -12.13 -1.71
N ILE A 19 -7.43 -11.03 -2.48
CA ILE A 19 -6.88 -11.00 -3.84
C ILE A 19 -5.37 -11.24 -3.80
N ALA A 20 -4.64 -10.53 -2.93
CA ALA A 20 -3.20 -10.73 -2.77
C ALA A 20 -2.87 -12.19 -2.38
N GLU A 21 -3.63 -12.78 -1.46
CA GLU A 21 -3.48 -14.19 -1.08
C GLU A 21 -3.71 -15.14 -2.26
N ALA A 22 -4.77 -14.94 -3.06
CA ALA A 22 -5.08 -15.76 -4.22
C ALA A 22 -3.98 -15.67 -5.29
N ILE A 23 -3.44 -14.47 -5.54
CA ILE A 23 -2.31 -14.27 -6.45
C ILE A 23 -1.06 -14.99 -5.92
N GLY A 24 -0.76 -14.86 -4.63
CA GLY A 24 0.36 -15.55 -3.98
C GLY A 24 0.26 -17.06 -4.11
N GLN A 25 -0.93 -17.63 -3.85
CA GLN A 25 -1.18 -19.07 -4.02
C GLN A 25 -1.02 -19.51 -5.49
N SER A 26 -1.47 -18.70 -6.44
CA SER A 26 -1.30 -18.97 -7.87
C SER A 26 0.17 -18.95 -8.29
N ALA A 27 0.96 -18.02 -7.77
CA ALA A 27 2.39 -17.94 -7.98
C ALA A 27 3.11 -19.18 -7.41
N MET A 28 2.79 -19.58 -6.17
CA MET A 28 3.37 -20.78 -5.54
C MET A 28 3.07 -22.07 -6.31
N LYS A 29 1.86 -22.22 -6.87
CA LYS A 29 1.52 -23.36 -7.76
C LYS A 29 2.38 -23.41 -9.02
N ARG A 30 2.99 -22.29 -9.41
CA ARG A 30 3.92 -22.18 -10.56
C ARG A 30 5.41 -22.21 -10.14
N GLY A 31 5.69 -22.59 -8.90
CA GLY A 31 7.06 -22.72 -8.40
C GLY A 31 7.71 -21.40 -7.97
N TRP A 32 6.94 -20.36 -7.65
CA TRP A 32 7.45 -19.10 -7.12
C TRP A 32 7.46 -19.10 -5.59
N ASN A 33 8.40 -18.36 -5.00
CA ASN A 33 8.28 -17.92 -3.61
C ASN A 33 7.27 -16.76 -3.54
N SER A 34 6.43 -16.75 -2.51
CA SER A 34 5.45 -15.69 -2.31
C SER A 34 5.57 -15.05 -0.95
N TYR A 35 5.63 -13.72 -0.94
CA TYR A 35 5.64 -12.87 0.24
C TYR A 35 4.51 -11.84 0.17
N ILE A 36 3.91 -11.50 1.32
CA ILE A 36 2.96 -10.39 1.45
C ILE A 36 3.43 -9.48 2.59
N ALA A 37 3.85 -8.28 2.24
CA ALA A 37 4.10 -7.19 3.18
C ALA A 37 2.77 -6.49 3.50
N TYR A 38 2.42 -6.39 4.79
CA TYR A 38 1.12 -5.86 5.20
C TYR A 38 1.22 -4.89 6.38
N GLY A 39 0.34 -3.87 6.38
CA GLY A 39 0.36 -2.81 7.37
C GLY A 39 -0.55 -3.03 8.57
N ARG A 40 -1.74 -3.61 8.39
CA ARG A 40 -2.79 -3.59 9.43
C ARG A 40 -3.27 -4.97 9.84
N LYS A 41 -4.31 -5.48 9.23
CA LYS A 41 -4.95 -6.75 9.60
C LYS A 41 -4.45 -7.92 8.76
N MET A 42 -4.43 -9.10 9.36
CA MET A 42 -4.10 -10.34 8.66
C MET A 42 -4.91 -11.50 9.20
N THR A 43 -5.09 -12.52 8.38
CA THR A 43 -5.48 -13.87 8.78
C THR A 43 -4.42 -14.88 8.29
N THR A 44 -4.61 -16.15 8.54
CA THR A 44 -3.68 -17.20 8.09
C THR A 44 -3.45 -17.11 6.59
N SER A 45 -2.18 -17.09 6.17
CA SER A 45 -1.74 -16.99 4.79
C SER A 45 -0.85 -18.16 4.42
N LYS A 46 -0.86 -18.54 3.14
CA LYS A 46 0.11 -19.47 2.55
C LYS A 46 1.42 -18.77 2.16
N SER A 47 1.37 -17.47 1.92
CA SER A 47 2.55 -16.65 1.64
C SER A 47 3.33 -16.34 2.91
N ASN A 48 4.62 -16.08 2.77
CA ASN A 48 5.45 -15.56 3.86
C ASN A 48 5.03 -14.14 4.19
N LEU A 49 4.69 -13.88 5.45
CA LEU A 49 4.18 -12.58 5.88
C LEU A 49 5.29 -11.66 6.39
N VAL A 50 5.29 -10.42 5.94
CA VAL A 50 6.18 -9.34 6.38
C VAL A 50 5.34 -8.22 6.99
N LYS A 51 5.38 -8.06 8.31
CA LYS A 51 4.67 -6.96 8.98
C LYS A 51 5.39 -5.64 8.77
N VAL A 52 4.68 -4.61 8.32
CA VAL A 52 5.18 -3.24 8.17
C VAL A 52 4.73 -2.41 9.35
N GLY A 53 5.67 -1.94 10.14
CA GLY A 53 5.41 -1.11 11.32
C GLY A 53 4.62 -1.81 12.43
N SER A 54 4.26 -1.05 13.43
CA SER A 54 3.47 -1.43 14.59
C SER A 54 2.06 -0.81 14.55
N LYS A 55 1.20 -1.19 15.49
CA LYS A 55 -0.08 -0.51 15.68
C LYS A 55 0.11 0.97 16.03
N MET A 56 1.14 1.29 16.82
CA MET A 56 1.46 2.68 17.19
C MET A 56 1.87 3.50 15.96
N ASP A 57 2.71 2.95 15.08
CA ASP A 57 3.07 3.61 13.81
C ASP A 57 1.83 3.95 12.98
N ASN A 58 0.86 3.02 12.90
CA ASN A 58 -0.40 3.26 12.19
C ASN A 58 -1.24 4.38 12.83
N TYR A 59 -1.32 4.45 14.17
CA TYR A 59 -2.05 5.51 14.87
C TYR A 59 -1.39 6.89 14.70
N ILE A 60 -0.07 6.94 14.77
CA ILE A 60 0.69 8.18 14.53
C ILE A 60 0.46 8.64 13.08
N HIS A 61 0.57 7.76 12.11
CA HIS A 61 0.31 8.07 10.71
C HIS A 61 -1.13 8.56 10.48
N PHE A 62 -2.11 7.90 11.10
CA PHE A 62 -3.50 8.35 11.06
C PHE A 62 -3.65 9.78 11.61
N ALA A 63 -2.98 10.11 12.73
CA ALA A 63 -3.03 11.46 13.27
C ALA A 63 -2.43 12.51 12.32
N TYR A 64 -1.28 12.20 11.69
CA TYR A 64 -0.68 13.06 10.67
C TYR A 64 -1.59 13.23 9.46
N ASN A 65 -2.21 12.15 8.96
CA ASN A 65 -3.18 12.27 7.87
C ASN A 65 -4.37 13.12 8.29
N TYR A 66 -4.97 12.82 9.46
CA TYR A 66 -6.18 13.50 9.89
C TYR A 66 -5.98 15.01 10.08
N LEU A 67 -4.82 15.42 10.63
CA LEU A 67 -4.53 16.83 10.94
C LEU A 67 -3.92 17.60 9.77
N LEU A 68 -3.14 16.94 8.91
CA LEU A 68 -2.27 17.61 7.94
C LEU A 68 -2.45 17.09 6.49
N ASP A 69 -3.43 16.22 6.25
CA ASP A 69 -3.65 15.54 4.95
C ASP A 69 -2.37 14.87 4.38
N MET A 70 -1.65 14.16 5.25
CA MET A 70 -0.38 13.51 4.92
C MET A 70 -0.51 12.00 4.73
N GLU A 71 -1.58 11.54 4.06
CA GLU A 71 -1.75 10.11 3.76
C GLU A 71 -0.59 9.61 2.89
N GLY A 72 0.03 8.50 3.34
CA GLY A 72 1.16 7.90 2.67
C GLY A 72 2.48 8.67 2.74
N ARG A 73 2.57 9.73 3.57
CA ARG A 73 3.78 10.55 3.75
C ARG A 73 4.37 10.48 5.16
N SER A 74 3.92 9.52 5.97
CA SER A 74 4.44 9.24 7.31
C SER A 74 4.92 7.79 7.39
N SER A 75 5.22 7.27 8.58
CA SER A 75 5.73 5.90 8.79
C SER A 75 7.14 5.64 8.19
N ASP A 76 8.01 6.64 8.17
CA ASP A 76 9.35 6.56 7.58
C ASP A 76 10.16 5.40 8.10
N ARG A 77 10.21 5.23 9.45
CA ARG A 77 10.97 4.15 10.09
C ARG A 77 10.48 2.77 9.65
N ALA A 78 9.15 2.58 9.61
CA ALA A 78 8.52 1.33 9.18
C ALA A 78 8.81 1.04 7.71
N THR A 79 8.74 2.08 6.84
CA THR A 79 9.02 1.95 5.41
C THR A 79 10.49 1.66 5.14
N LYS A 80 11.43 2.33 5.83
CA LYS A 80 12.86 2.01 5.74
C LYS A 80 13.17 0.58 6.21
N ALA A 81 12.45 0.06 7.21
CA ALA A 81 12.55 -1.35 7.61
C ALA A 81 12.02 -2.29 6.52
N LEU A 82 10.89 -1.95 5.87
CA LEU A 82 10.38 -2.69 4.73
C LEU A 82 11.39 -2.71 3.58
N VAL A 83 11.98 -1.57 3.22
CA VAL A 83 13.02 -1.47 2.18
C VAL A 83 14.19 -2.43 2.46
N ARG A 84 14.70 -2.46 3.70
CA ARG A 84 15.73 -3.45 4.08
C ARG A 84 15.26 -4.89 3.87
N ARG A 85 14.02 -5.21 4.22
CA ARG A 85 13.45 -6.54 3.98
C ARG A 85 13.32 -6.86 2.49
N ILE A 86 12.95 -5.89 1.65
CA ILE A 86 12.93 -6.07 0.17
C ILE A 86 14.34 -6.39 -0.34
N THR A 87 15.36 -5.66 0.14
CA THR A 87 16.77 -5.89 -0.22
C THR A 87 17.26 -7.29 0.20
N GLU A 88 16.79 -7.82 1.34
CA GLU A 88 17.12 -9.17 1.82
C GLU A 88 16.38 -10.26 1.02
N ILE A 89 15.08 -10.06 0.73
CA ILE A 89 14.23 -11.00 -0.01
C ILE A 89 14.66 -11.09 -1.48
N LYS A 90 15.13 -9.99 -2.06
CA LYS A 90 15.51 -9.86 -3.48
C LYS A 90 14.42 -10.37 -4.42
N PRO A 91 13.21 -9.78 -4.36
CA PRO A 91 12.11 -10.22 -5.23
C PRO A 91 12.40 -9.90 -6.69
N ASP A 92 12.00 -10.78 -7.60
CA ASP A 92 12.01 -10.52 -9.03
C ASP A 92 10.87 -9.56 -9.42
N VAL A 93 9.74 -9.66 -8.69
CA VAL A 93 8.56 -8.82 -8.91
C VAL A 93 8.06 -8.28 -7.57
N VAL A 94 7.85 -6.96 -7.53
CA VAL A 94 7.09 -6.27 -6.47
C VAL A 94 5.72 -5.90 -7.04
N GLN A 95 4.66 -6.46 -6.45
CA GLN A 95 3.29 -6.09 -6.79
C GLN A 95 2.69 -5.20 -5.71
N LEU A 96 2.33 -3.98 -6.10
CA LEU A 96 1.65 -3.02 -5.24
C LEU A 96 0.13 -3.21 -5.38
N HIS A 97 -0.57 -3.18 -4.26
CA HIS A 97 -2.03 -3.13 -4.15
C HIS A 97 -2.44 -1.81 -3.50
N ASN A 98 -3.22 -1.84 -2.40
CA ASN A 98 -3.52 -0.65 -1.63
C ASN A 98 -2.34 -0.33 -0.71
N ILE A 99 -1.56 0.69 -1.08
CA ILE A 99 -0.40 1.17 -0.34
C ILE A 99 -0.73 2.36 0.57
N HIS A 100 -1.96 2.82 0.58
CA HIS A 100 -2.53 3.80 1.51
C HIS A 100 -3.11 3.12 2.78
N ASP A 101 -3.79 3.88 3.64
CA ASP A 101 -4.35 3.43 4.94
C ASP A 101 -3.31 3.35 6.07
N HIS A 102 -2.45 4.37 6.15
CA HIS A 102 -1.62 4.74 7.30
C HIS A 102 -0.58 3.71 7.74
N PHE A 103 0.16 3.08 6.83
CA PHE A 103 1.16 2.08 7.22
C PHE A 103 2.54 2.22 6.55
N LEU A 104 2.66 2.95 5.45
CA LEU A 104 3.94 3.18 4.78
C LEU A 104 4.07 4.59 4.20
N ASN A 105 5.29 5.01 3.95
CA ASN A 105 5.61 6.22 3.20
C ASN A 105 5.91 5.85 1.74
N TYR A 106 4.99 6.20 0.83
CA TYR A 106 5.13 5.84 -0.59
C TYR A 106 6.33 6.53 -1.25
N ALA A 107 6.70 7.74 -0.83
CA ALA A 107 7.84 8.44 -1.42
C ALA A 107 9.15 7.66 -1.17
N ILE A 108 9.38 7.21 0.06
CA ILE A 108 10.55 6.39 0.41
C ILE A 108 10.52 5.05 -0.34
N LEU A 109 9.35 4.43 -0.48
CA LEU A 109 9.22 3.18 -1.20
C LEU A 109 9.53 3.36 -2.69
N PHE A 110 8.95 4.37 -3.33
CA PHE A 110 9.17 4.63 -4.76
C PHE A 110 10.58 5.11 -5.07
N GLU A 111 11.19 5.92 -4.20
CA GLU A 111 12.61 6.29 -4.33
C GLU A 111 13.50 5.04 -4.38
N TYR A 112 13.29 4.09 -3.48
CA TYR A 112 14.01 2.83 -3.49
C TYR A 112 13.74 2.00 -4.76
N LEU A 113 12.47 1.79 -5.11
CA LEU A 113 12.10 0.97 -6.27
C LEU A 113 12.66 1.56 -7.58
N ASN A 114 12.70 2.89 -7.71
CA ASN A 114 13.27 3.58 -8.87
C ASN A 114 14.79 3.41 -9.01
N GLN A 115 15.48 3.01 -7.95
CA GLN A 115 16.92 2.74 -7.93
C GLN A 115 17.26 1.26 -8.16
N THR A 116 16.26 0.43 -8.47
CA THR A 116 16.42 -1.01 -8.64
C THR A 116 15.90 -1.49 -10.00
N GLU A 117 16.38 -2.65 -10.44
CA GLU A 117 15.88 -3.34 -11.64
C GLU A 117 14.65 -4.25 -11.34
N ILE A 118 14.08 -4.16 -10.15
CA ILE A 118 12.93 -4.98 -9.75
C ILE A 118 11.72 -4.61 -10.63
N GLN A 119 11.07 -5.62 -11.20
CA GLN A 119 9.85 -5.40 -11.96
C GLN A 119 8.71 -5.00 -11.02
N VAL A 120 8.08 -3.84 -11.27
CA VAL A 120 6.98 -3.33 -10.45
C VAL A 120 5.66 -3.43 -11.21
N VAL A 121 4.68 -4.06 -10.58
CA VAL A 121 3.29 -4.13 -11.06
C VAL A 121 2.40 -3.44 -10.03
N TRP A 122 1.56 -2.51 -10.44
CA TRP A 122 0.61 -1.87 -9.53
C TRP A 122 -0.84 -2.17 -9.92
N THR A 123 -1.54 -2.88 -9.06
CA THR A 123 -2.97 -3.18 -9.22
C THR A 123 -3.80 -2.12 -8.49
N PHE A 124 -4.48 -1.28 -9.24
CA PHE A 124 -5.38 -0.27 -8.68
C PHE A 124 -6.70 -0.90 -8.28
N HIS A 125 -7.03 -0.84 -7.00
CA HIS A 125 -8.31 -1.29 -6.44
C HIS A 125 -9.29 -0.15 -6.22
N ASP A 126 -8.77 1.07 -6.23
CA ASP A 126 -9.52 2.32 -6.09
C ASP A 126 -8.80 3.46 -6.84
N CYS A 127 -9.26 4.67 -6.66
CA CYS A 127 -8.78 5.84 -7.40
C CYS A 127 -7.68 6.62 -6.67
N TRP A 128 -7.32 6.24 -5.45
CA TRP A 128 -6.37 7.01 -4.63
C TRP A 128 -5.03 7.25 -5.33
N ALA A 129 -4.54 6.27 -6.09
CA ALA A 129 -3.22 6.34 -6.74
C ALA A 129 -3.07 7.49 -7.76
N PHE A 130 -4.17 8.01 -8.30
CA PHE A 130 -4.17 9.08 -9.31
C PHE A 130 -5.02 10.29 -8.94
N THR A 131 -5.69 10.27 -7.77
CA THR A 131 -6.37 11.43 -7.20
C THR A 131 -5.45 12.13 -6.20
N GLY A 132 -5.75 13.36 -5.83
CA GLY A 132 -5.00 14.04 -4.77
C GLY A 132 -5.39 13.61 -3.35
N HIS A 133 -6.53 12.90 -3.21
CA HIS A 133 -7.06 12.56 -1.88
C HIS A 133 -7.96 11.32 -1.89
N CYS A 134 -9.06 11.34 -2.64
CA CYS A 134 -10.15 10.39 -2.45
C CYS A 134 -9.94 9.05 -3.17
N ALA A 135 -10.37 7.96 -2.52
CA ALA A 135 -10.38 6.62 -3.11
C ALA A 135 -11.51 6.45 -4.16
N HIS A 136 -12.61 7.21 -4.08
CA HIS A 136 -13.77 7.06 -4.96
C HIS A 136 -14.38 8.42 -5.37
N PHE A 137 -13.76 9.08 -6.36
CA PHE A 137 -14.23 10.37 -6.86
C PHE A 137 -15.58 10.29 -7.60
N SER A 138 -15.89 9.15 -8.19
CA SER A 138 -17.10 8.94 -8.98
C SER A 138 -18.38 9.09 -8.16
N ALA A 139 -18.37 8.71 -6.89
CA ALA A 139 -19.51 8.86 -5.98
C ALA A 139 -19.92 10.33 -5.78
N ALA A 140 -18.94 11.25 -5.77
CA ALA A 140 -19.15 12.69 -5.69
C ALA A 140 -19.30 13.36 -7.07
N LYS A 141 -19.21 12.60 -8.17
CA LYS A 141 -19.15 13.14 -9.54
C LYS A 141 -18.10 14.27 -9.68
N CYS A 142 -16.94 14.09 -9.03
CA CYS A 142 -15.90 15.10 -8.94
C CYS A 142 -14.87 14.91 -10.06
N ASP A 143 -14.60 15.96 -10.82
CA ASP A 143 -13.62 15.96 -11.92
C ASP A 143 -12.32 16.72 -11.58
N ARG A 144 -12.19 17.25 -10.37
CA ARG A 144 -11.04 18.08 -9.95
C ARG A 144 -9.70 17.35 -10.04
N TRP A 145 -9.69 16.03 -9.90
CA TRP A 145 -8.49 15.23 -10.06
C TRP A 145 -7.80 15.35 -11.43
N LYS A 146 -8.55 15.79 -12.47
CA LYS A 146 -8.00 15.98 -13.83
C LYS A 146 -7.14 17.23 -13.96
N SER A 147 -7.36 18.25 -13.13
CA SER A 147 -6.68 19.55 -13.22
C SER A 147 -5.94 19.94 -11.93
N GLY A 148 -5.95 19.08 -10.93
CA GLY A 148 -5.39 19.32 -9.60
C GLY A 148 -6.47 19.39 -8.54
N CYS A 149 -6.34 18.55 -7.51
CA CYS A 149 -7.28 18.52 -6.38
C CYS A 149 -7.09 19.76 -5.50
N GLY A 150 -8.15 20.54 -5.30
CA GLY A 150 -8.24 21.64 -4.36
C GLY A 150 -9.70 21.80 -3.92
N ASP A 151 -9.98 22.44 -2.78
CA ASP A 151 -11.32 22.60 -2.19
C ASP A 151 -12.14 21.31 -2.26
N CYS A 152 -11.59 20.23 -1.75
CA CYS A 152 -12.10 18.88 -1.94
C CYS A 152 -13.49 18.72 -1.30
N PRO A 153 -14.56 18.36 -2.06
CA PRO A 153 -15.89 18.12 -1.49
C PRO A 153 -15.94 16.85 -0.64
N GLN A 154 -14.90 16.04 -0.66
CA GLN A 154 -14.82 14.75 0.02
C GLN A 154 -13.77 14.67 1.14
N LEU A 155 -13.29 15.79 1.69
CA LEU A 155 -12.32 15.80 2.80
C LEU A 155 -12.75 14.92 3.99
N LYS A 156 -14.06 14.83 4.24
CA LYS A 156 -14.63 14.01 5.31
C LYS A 156 -14.93 12.56 4.90
N ALA A 157 -14.76 12.22 3.62
CA ALA A 157 -14.83 10.85 3.13
C ALA A 157 -13.47 10.15 3.32
N TYR A 158 -13.36 8.91 2.88
CA TYR A 158 -12.11 8.15 3.02
C TYR A 158 -11.11 8.49 1.88
N PRO A 159 -9.84 8.71 2.23
CA PRO A 159 -9.23 8.84 3.55
C PRO A 159 -9.64 10.17 4.21
N LYS A 160 -10.11 10.12 5.48
CA LYS A 160 -10.68 11.27 6.15
C LYS A 160 -9.60 12.21 6.67
N THR A 161 -9.71 13.49 6.35
CA THR A 161 -8.86 14.55 6.91
C THR A 161 -9.68 15.73 7.43
N TYR A 162 -9.09 16.53 8.29
CA TYR A 162 -9.73 17.72 8.86
C TYR A 162 -9.51 18.97 7.99
N GLY A 163 -8.34 19.11 7.36
CA GLY A 163 -7.98 20.29 6.58
C GLY A 163 -7.07 20.01 5.43
#